data_785551983c6e2d9a98ac96f5bae365c4
#
_entry.id   785551983c6e2d9a98ac96f5bae365c4
#
_cell.length_a   1.000
_cell.length_b   1.000
_cell.length_c   1.000
_cell.angle_alpha   90.00
_cell.angle_beta   90.00
_cell.angle_gamma   90.00
#
_symmetry.space_group_name_H-M   'P 1'
#
loop_
_entity.id
_entity.type
_entity.pdbx_description
1 polymer ?
#
loop_
_entity_poly.entity_id
_entity_poly.type
_entity_poly.pdbx_seq_one_letter_code
_entity_poly.pdbx_strand_id
1 'polypeptide(L)'
;MGTAWTYDKDMSEEHVAIRTKAGIMDVSGLKKVHLVGPHAIAVLDYITTRDMTKIYPGRSVYAAMLNDRGYFTDDCIVYRTGPNSWMLVHGSGSGHEELIKQAGGRNCAVLFDDDLHDLSLQGPLAVDYLAKYVPGIRDLKYFHHIQTTLFGAPVMISRTGYTGERGYEIFVRGQDAPMVWDRIVTEGKEIGIIPCCFSVLDMLRVESYLLFYPYDNSQMYPFADQPPGDSLWELGLDFTVSPGKTGFRGAEEHARLKGKERFKIFGMLIDAEGAADLGDEVFADDRQVGVITCPCYSALTKKSMAIARLDVDKAVQGTKLEVRGKSLKASAIAHTLPFDDPEKKKRTAIG
;
A
#
# COMPACT_ATOMS: atom_id res chain seq x y z
N MET A 1 9.48 -15.50 -10.49
CA MET A 1 10.52 -14.44 -10.44
C MET A 1 10.66 -14.00 -8.99
N GLY A 2 11.85 -13.57 -8.57
CA GLY A 2 12.04 -12.97 -7.25
C GLY A 2 12.05 -11.46 -7.39
N THR A 3 11.39 -10.76 -6.47
CA THR A 3 11.43 -9.30 -6.41
C THR A 3 12.86 -8.82 -6.12
N ALA A 4 13.41 -7.95 -6.96
CA ALA A 4 14.73 -7.37 -6.72
C ALA A 4 14.66 -6.30 -5.61
N TRP A 5 15.43 -6.48 -4.54
CA TRP A 5 15.52 -5.51 -3.46
C TRP A 5 16.30 -4.26 -3.86
N THR A 6 17.39 -4.46 -4.58
CA THR A 6 18.25 -3.37 -5.09
C THR A 6 18.78 -3.76 -6.47
N TYR A 7 19.04 -2.76 -7.28
CA TYR A 7 19.84 -2.86 -8.50
C TYR A 7 21.18 -2.13 -8.30
N ASP A 8 22.10 -2.23 -9.29
CA ASP A 8 23.38 -1.51 -9.29
C ASP A 8 23.24 0.02 -9.49
N LYS A 9 21.99 0.50 -9.54
CA LYS A 9 21.69 1.94 -9.69
C LYS A 9 21.46 2.60 -8.34
N ASP A 10 21.69 3.90 -8.30
CA ASP A 10 21.28 4.73 -7.18
C ASP A 10 19.74 4.75 -7.11
N MET A 11 19.18 4.38 -5.96
CA MET A 11 17.73 4.45 -5.71
C MET A 11 17.14 5.85 -5.95
N SER A 12 17.95 6.91 -5.84
CA SER A 12 17.52 8.27 -6.15
C SER A 12 17.16 8.45 -7.62
N GLU A 13 17.84 7.76 -8.55
CA GLU A 13 17.49 7.79 -9.97
C GLU A 13 16.15 7.11 -10.22
N GLU A 14 15.91 5.96 -9.58
CA GLU A 14 14.65 5.23 -9.67
C GLU A 14 13.49 6.05 -9.09
N HIS A 15 13.69 6.67 -7.92
CA HIS A 15 12.72 7.56 -7.29
C HIS A 15 12.35 8.74 -8.20
N VAL A 16 13.33 9.45 -8.75
CA VAL A 16 13.10 10.56 -9.68
C VAL A 16 12.38 10.08 -10.95
N ALA A 17 12.76 8.91 -11.49
CA ALA A 17 12.11 8.36 -12.68
C ALA A 17 10.61 8.09 -12.43
N ILE A 18 10.24 7.46 -11.32
CA ILE A 18 8.83 7.20 -10.99
C ILE A 18 8.05 8.51 -10.80
N ARG A 19 8.65 9.52 -10.15
CA ARG A 19 7.99 10.82 -9.93
C ARG A 19 7.84 11.68 -11.19
N THR A 20 8.76 11.55 -12.17
CA THR A 20 8.80 12.47 -13.32
C THR A 20 8.54 11.79 -14.68
N LYS A 21 8.72 10.47 -14.75
CA LYS A 21 8.56 9.66 -15.95
C LYS A 21 7.74 8.39 -15.65
N ALA A 22 8.40 7.24 -15.56
CA ALA A 22 7.81 6.01 -15.05
C ALA A 22 8.90 4.99 -14.67
N GLY A 23 8.53 4.07 -13.78
CA GLY A 23 9.31 2.90 -13.45
C GLY A 23 8.46 1.64 -13.46
N ILE A 24 9.06 0.50 -13.72
CA ILE A 24 8.42 -0.81 -13.63
C ILE A 24 9.10 -1.62 -12.53
N MET A 25 8.28 -2.26 -11.68
CA MET A 25 8.71 -3.07 -10.55
C MET A 25 8.02 -4.43 -10.59
N ASP A 26 8.73 -5.47 -10.18
CA ASP A 26 8.13 -6.78 -9.92
C ASP A 26 7.66 -6.84 -8.47
N VAL A 27 6.36 -6.82 -8.25
CA VAL A 27 5.72 -6.96 -6.93
C VAL A 27 4.98 -8.29 -6.79
N SER A 28 5.39 -9.29 -7.55
CA SER A 28 4.79 -10.65 -7.58
C SER A 28 4.87 -11.39 -6.24
N GLY A 29 5.66 -10.90 -5.28
CA GLY A 29 5.69 -11.42 -3.92
C GLY A 29 4.38 -11.24 -3.13
N LEU A 30 3.49 -10.34 -3.57
CA LEU A 30 2.16 -10.23 -3.01
C LEU A 30 1.37 -11.53 -3.24
N LYS A 31 0.60 -11.94 -2.25
CA LYS A 31 -0.25 -13.13 -2.33
C LYS A 31 -1.54 -12.80 -3.10
N LYS A 32 -1.85 -13.61 -4.12
CA LYS A 32 -3.08 -13.51 -4.91
C LYS A 32 -3.97 -14.70 -4.58
N VAL A 33 -5.16 -14.43 -4.07
CA VAL A 33 -6.10 -15.45 -3.62
C VAL A 33 -7.44 -15.25 -4.33
N HIS A 34 -7.80 -16.21 -5.18
CA HIS A 34 -9.10 -16.20 -5.84
C HIS A 34 -10.18 -16.77 -4.93
N LEU A 35 -11.34 -16.17 -4.94
CA LEU A 35 -12.54 -16.63 -4.28
C LEU A 35 -13.68 -16.67 -5.29
N VAL A 36 -14.24 -17.87 -5.54
CA VAL A 36 -15.25 -18.09 -6.57
C VAL A 36 -16.45 -18.83 -5.98
N GLY A 37 -17.64 -18.36 -6.26
CA GLY A 37 -18.88 -18.99 -5.85
C GLY A 37 -19.91 -18.00 -5.30
N PRO A 38 -21.17 -18.44 -5.16
CA PRO A 38 -22.26 -17.55 -4.73
C PRO A 38 -22.09 -16.99 -3.31
N HIS A 39 -21.34 -17.67 -2.42
CA HIS A 39 -21.06 -17.18 -1.07
C HIS A 39 -19.77 -16.37 -0.96
N ALA A 40 -19.02 -16.18 -2.04
CA ALA A 40 -17.76 -15.43 -2.04
C ALA A 40 -17.93 -14.00 -1.50
N ILE A 41 -18.98 -13.31 -1.95
CA ILE A 41 -19.27 -11.95 -1.49
C ILE A 41 -19.52 -11.89 0.03
N ALA A 42 -20.25 -12.85 0.60
CA ALA A 42 -20.54 -12.86 2.03
C ALA A 42 -19.30 -13.13 2.88
N VAL A 43 -18.36 -13.94 2.38
CA VAL A 43 -17.05 -14.18 3.03
C VAL A 43 -16.24 -12.91 3.03
N LEU A 44 -16.04 -12.27 1.87
CA LEU A 44 -15.27 -11.05 1.74
C LEU A 44 -15.88 -9.89 2.53
N ASP A 45 -17.20 -9.78 2.52
CA ASP A 45 -17.90 -8.73 3.26
C ASP A 45 -17.75 -8.87 4.77
N TYR A 46 -17.65 -10.11 5.27
CA TYR A 46 -17.41 -10.36 6.70
C TYR A 46 -15.96 -10.10 7.12
N ILE A 47 -14.96 -10.52 6.33
CA ILE A 47 -13.56 -10.42 6.73
C ILE A 47 -12.96 -9.03 6.49
N THR A 48 -13.60 -8.18 5.69
CA THR A 48 -13.07 -6.85 5.34
C THR A 48 -13.96 -5.72 5.82
N THR A 49 -13.38 -4.56 5.98
CA THR A 49 -14.08 -3.35 6.42
C THR A 49 -14.95 -2.69 5.34
N ARG A 50 -14.76 -3.06 4.05
CA ARG A 50 -15.53 -2.53 2.93
C ARG A 50 -16.84 -3.28 2.71
N ASP A 51 -17.86 -2.55 2.28
CA ASP A 51 -19.14 -3.10 1.83
C ASP A 51 -18.97 -3.70 0.43
N MET A 52 -18.80 -5.03 0.37
CA MET A 52 -18.56 -5.74 -0.89
C MET A 52 -19.81 -5.79 -1.78
N THR A 53 -21.00 -5.53 -1.24
CA THR A 53 -22.24 -5.48 -2.03
C THR A 53 -22.25 -4.31 -3.02
N LYS A 54 -21.47 -3.27 -2.75
CA LYS A 54 -21.32 -2.07 -3.61
C LYS A 54 -20.23 -2.20 -4.66
N ILE A 55 -19.48 -3.30 -4.66
CA ILE A 55 -18.40 -3.51 -5.62
C ILE A 55 -18.94 -4.31 -6.80
N TYR A 56 -18.86 -3.77 -8.00
CA TYR A 56 -19.29 -4.40 -9.26
C TYR A 56 -18.10 -4.98 -10.04
N PRO A 57 -18.34 -5.93 -10.98
CA PRO A 57 -17.27 -6.46 -11.83
C PRO A 57 -16.48 -5.35 -12.54
N GLY A 58 -15.14 -5.41 -12.50
CA GLY A 58 -14.25 -4.37 -12.99
C GLY A 58 -13.86 -3.32 -11.95
N ARG A 59 -14.46 -3.35 -10.75
CA ARG A 59 -14.08 -2.48 -9.63
C ARG A 59 -13.17 -3.21 -8.64
N SER A 60 -12.21 -2.45 -8.10
CA SER A 60 -11.36 -2.86 -6.98
C SER A 60 -11.57 -1.96 -5.77
N VAL A 61 -11.14 -2.41 -4.61
CA VAL A 61 -11.22 -1.60 -3.38
C VAL A 61 -10.11 -1.97 -2.41
N TYR A 62 -9.50 -0.97 -1.80
CA TYR A 62 -8.61 -1.16 -0.65
C TYR A 62 -9.43 -1.36 0.62
N ALA A 63 -9.08 -2.38 1.40
CA ALA A 63 -9.79 -2.75 2.61
C ALA A 63 -8.82 -3.18 3.71
N ALA A 64 -9.20 -2.95 4.96
CA ALA A 64 -8.53 -3.49 6.13
C ALA A 64 -9.24 -4.75 6.62
N MET A 65 -8.50 -5.60 7.33
CA MET A 65 -8.99 -6.77 8.04
C MET A 65 -8.67 -6.65 9.52
N LEU A 66 -9.62 -7.03 10.38
CA LEU A 66 -9.50 -6.95 11.83
C LEU A 66 -9.62 -8.34 12.45
N ASN A 67 -9.08 -8.50 13.66
CA ASN A 67 -9.41 -9.61 14.52
C ASN A 67 -10.70 -9.34 15.32
N ASP A 68 -11.14 -10.32 16.12
CA ASP A 68 -12.35 -10.22 16.93
C ASP A 68 -12.29 -9.14 18.03
N ARG A 69 -11.08 -8.64 18.34
CA ARG A 69 -10.85 -7.53 19.29
C ARG A 69 -10.79 -6.15 18.62
N GLY A 70 -11.11 -6.06 17.32
CA GLY A 70 -11.11 -4.80 16.57
C GLY A 70 -9.72 -4.27 16.17
N TYR A 71 -8.67 -5.07 16.35
CA TYR A 71 -7.31 -4.69 15.95
C TYR A 71 -6.99 -5.14 14.53
N PHE A 72 -6.23 -4.33 13.85
CA PHE A 72 -5.73 -4.55 12.49
C PHE A 72 -4.84 -5.80 12.39
N THR A 73 -5.08 -6.63 11.39
CA THR A 73 -4.32 -7.86 11.15
C THR A 73 -3.76 -7.96 9.74
N ASP A 74 -4.33 -7.25 8.80
CA ASP A 74 -3.87 -7.22 7.41
C ASP A 74 -4.61 -6.14 6.62
N ASP A 75 -4.07 -5.79 5.45
CA ASP A 75 -4.76 -5.01 4.44
C ASP A 75 -4.71 -5.72 3.09
N CYS A 76 -5.61 -5.35 2.21
CA CYS A 76 -5.71 -5.97 0.90
C CYS A 76 -6.33 -5.03 -0.15
N ILE A 77 -6.11 -5.37 -1.39
CA ILE A 77 -6.95 -4.91 -2.49
C ILE A 77 -7.84 -6.07 -2.92
N VAL A 78 -9.14 -5.83 -2.94
CA VAL A 78 -10.13 -6.80 -3.41
C VAL A 78 -10.61 -6.38 -4.80
N TYR A 79 -10.50 -7.28 -5.75
CA TYR A 79 -10.91 -7.12 -7.15
C TYR A 79 -12.16 -7.96 -7.41
N ARG A 80 -13.23 -7.38 -7.92
CA ARG A 80 -14.37 -8.16 -8.41
C ARG A 80 -14.15 -8.47 -9.89
N THR A 81 -13.67 -9.67 -10.17
CA THR A 81 -13.28 -10.10 -11.52
C THR A 81 -14.45 -10.65 -12.35
N GLY A 82 -15.57 -10.97 -11.70
CA GLY A 82 -16.80 -11.44 -12.35
C GLY A 82 -17.99 -11.42 -11.41
N PRO A 83 -19.18 -11.91 -11.84
CA PRO A 83 -20.39 -11.89 -11.01
C PRO A 83 -20.21 -12.55 -9.64
N ASN A 84 -19.59 -13.74 -9.61
CA ASN A 84 -19.28 -14.51 -8.40
C ASN A 84 -17.79 -14.86 -8.31
N SER A 85 -16.92 -14.03 -8.93
CA SER A 85 -15.48 -14.24 -8.97
C SER A 85 -14.78 -13.02 -8.43
N TRP A 86 -13.86 -13.25 -7.51
CA TRP A 86 -13.09 -12.23 -6.80
C TRP A 86 -11.64 -12.64 -6.69
N MET A 87 -10.76 -11.65 -6.60
CA MET A 87 -9.36 -11.85 -6.26
C MET A 87 -9.01 -10.89 -5.11
N LEU A 88 -8.41 -11.44 -4.06
CA LEU A 88 -7.86 -10.69 -2.94
C LEU A 88 -6.34 -10.71 -3.06
N VAL A 89 -5.73 -9.53 -3.06
CA VAL A 89 -4.26 -9.36 -3.10
C VAL A 89 -3.83 -8.74 -1.79
N HIS A 90 -2.89 -9.39 -1.10
CA HIS A 90 -2.39 -8.93 0.19
C HIS A 90 -0.90 -9.23 0.38
N GLY A 91 -0.29 -8.64 1.41
CA GLY A 91 1.12 -8.82 1.74
C GLY A 91 1.39 -9.98 2.69
N SER A 92 2.04 -9.67 3.81
CA SER A 92 2.54 -10.65 4.78
C SER A 92 1.59 -10.93 5.95
N GLY A 93 0.43 -10.30 6.00
CA GLY A 93 -0.56 -10.54 7.05
C GLY A 93 -1.32 -11.86 6.89
N SER A 94 -2.34 -12.07 7.72
CA SER A 94 -3.10 -13.33 7.81
C SER A 94 -4.35 -13.38 6.93
N GLY A 95 -4.41 -12.56 5.88
CA GLY A 95 -5.62 -12.39 5.07
C GLY A 95 -6.12 -13.68 4.43
N HIS A 96 -5.25 -14.51 3.85
CA HIS A 96 -5.67 -15.72 3.19
C HIS A 96 -6.08 -16.84 4.15
N GLU A 97 -5.44 -16.95 5.32
CA GLU A 97 -5.82 -17.93 6.37
C GLU A 97 -7.23 -17.63 6.88
N GLU A 98 -7.52 -16.36 7.14
CA GLU A 98 -8.86 -15.96 7.58
C GLU A 98 -9.91 -16.20 6.49
N LEU A 99 -9.55 -15.93 5.22
CA LEU A 99 -10.41 -16.18 4.08
C LEU A 99 -10.74 -17.67 3.94
N ILE A 100 -9.74 -18.57 4.04
CA ILE A 100 -9.94 -20.03 4.02
C ILE A 100 -10.86 -20.45 5.17
N LYS A 101 -10.61 -19.96 6.38
CA LYS A 101 -11.41 -20.26 7.57
C LYS A 101 -12.86 -19.87 7.38
N GLN A 102 -13.13 -18.67 6.86
CA GLN A 102 -14.50 -18.19 6.68
C GLN A 102 -15.22 -18.79 5.45
N ALA A 103 -14.47 -19.29 4.48
CA ALA A 103 -15.02 -20.03 3.34
C ALA A 103 -15.46 -21.44 3.71
N GLY A 104 -14.93 -22.01 4.79
CA GLY A 104 -15.24 -23.36 5.24
C GLY A 104 -16.74 -23.59 5.43
N GLY A 105 -17.28 -24.65 4.81
CA GLY A 105 -18.69 -24.99 4.85
C GLY A 105 -19.62 -24.09 4.00
N ARG A 106 -19.08 -23.13 3.25
CA ARG A 106 -19.82 -22.25 2.36
C ARG A 106 -19.69 -22.68 0.90
N ASN A 107 -20.67 -22.33 0.07
CA ASN A 107 -20.61 -22.61 -1.37
C ASN A 107 -19.70 -21.59 -2.08
N CYS A 108 -18.40 -21.70 -1.85
CA CYS A 108 -17.35 -20.97 -2.54
C CYS A 108 -16.04 -21.75 -2.47
N ALA A 109 -15.22 -21.60 -3.51
CA ALA A 109 -13.87 -22.17 -3.58
C ALA A 109 -12.83 -21.06 -3.37
N VAL A 110 -11.75 -21.39 -2.67
CA VAL A 110 -10.58 -20.54 -2.45
C VAL A 110 -9.40 -21.16 -3.19
N LEU A 111 -8.73 -20.40 -4.01
CA LEU A 111 -7.54 -20.81 -4.75
C LEU A 111 -6.42 -19.79 -4.53
N PHE A 112 -5.34 -20.23 -3.93
CA PHE A 112 -4.09 -19.48 -3.89
C PHE A 112 -3.39 -19.57 -5.26
N ASP A 113 -3.02 -18.44 -5.85
CA ASP A 113 -2.47 -18.34 -7.19
C ASP A 113 -1.04 -17.78 -7.15
N ASP A 114 -0.06 -18.65 -7.10
CA ASP A 114 1.36 -18.32 -7.07
C ASP A 114 1.99 -18.21 -8.48
N ASP A 115 1.26 -18.59 -9.53
CA ASP A 115 1.66 -18.42 -10.92
C ASP A 115 1.21 -17.09 -11.54
N LEU A 116 0.43 -16.29 -10.83
CA LEU A 116 0.03 -14.96 -11.28
C LEU A 116 1.06 -13.93 -10.82
N HIS A 117 1.79 -13.34 -11.76
CA HIS A 117 2.74 -12.26 -11.51
C HIS A 117 2.06 -10.89 -11.51
N ASP A 118 2.63 -9.95 -10.78
CA ASP A 118 2.17 -8.56 -10.70
C ASP A 118 3.33 -7.63 -11.06
N LEU A 119 3.22 -6.99 -12.22
CA LEU A 119 4.17 -6.03 -12.75
C LEU A 119 3.62 -4.62 -12.55
N SER A 120 4.22 -3.88 -11.64
CA SER A 120 3.77 -2.54 -11.25
C SER A 120 4.45 -1.46 -12.09
N LEU A 121 3.73 -0.89 -13.07
CA LEU A 121 4.19 0.20 -13.93
C LEU A 121 3.65 1.54 -13.41
N GLN A 122 4.50 2.36 -12.83
CA GLN A 122 4.12 3.53 -12.04
C GLN A 122 4.81 4.81 -12.51
N GLY A 123 4.09 5.91 -12.53
CA GLY A 123 4.58 7.24 -12.89
C GLY A 123 3.75 7.91 -13.97
N PRO A 124 3.91 9.23 -14.20
CA PRO A 124 3.05 10.02 -15.09
C PRO A 124 3.03 9.53 -16.54
N LEU A 125 4.13 8.95 -17.06
CA LEU A 125 4.18 8.45 -18.44
C LEU A 125 3.69 7.00 -18.61
N ALA A 126 3.34 6.30 -17.52
CA ALA A 126 2.82 4.93 -17.58
C ALA A 126 1.56 4.84 -18.47
N VAL A 127 0.66 5.81 -18.36
CA VAL A 127 -0.56 5.86 -19.15
C VAL A 127 -0.29 6.09 -20.65
N ASP A 128 0.68 6.95 -20.96
CA ASP A 128 1.05 7.24 -22.36
C ASP A 128 1.69 6.03 -23.05
N TYR A 129 2.48 5.27 -22.29
CA TYR A 129 3.04 4.02 -22.79
C TYR A 129 1.95 2.97 -23.04
N LEU A 130 1.12 2.67 -22.04
CA LEU A 130 0.07 1.66 -22.17
C LEU A 130 -0.99 2.00 -23.21
N ALA A 131 -1.28 3.28 -23.41
CA ALA A 131 -2.28 3.73 -24.41
C ALA A 131 -1.91 3.37 -25.86
N LYS A 132 -0.64 3.06 -26.12
CA LYS A 132 -0.20 2.56 -27.44
C LYS A 132 -0.72 1.14 -27.74
N TYR A 133 -0.99 0.36 -26.68
CA TYR A 133 -1.31 -1.06 -26.78
C TYR A 133 -2.69 -1.43 -26.27
N VAL A 134 -3.23 -0.64 -25.34
CA VAL A 134 -4.49 -0.93 -24.65
C VAL A 134 -5.48 0.20 -24.90
N PRO A 135 -6.41 0.04 -25.87
CA PRO A 135 -7.44 1.02 -26.13
C PRO A 135 -8.29 1.32 -24.87
N GLY A 136 -8.57 2.59 -24.62
CA GLY A 136 -9.40 3.03 -23.48
C GLY A 136 -8.70 3.05 -22.12
N ILE A 137 -7.40 2.71 -22.03
CA ILE A 137 -6.68 2.69 -20.74
C ILE A 137 -6.65 4.08 -20.07
N ARG A 138 -6.71 5.15 -20.85
CA ARG A 138 -6.76 6.53 -20.31
C ARG A 138 -8.01 6.79 -19.49
N ASP A 139 -9.13 6.16 -19.83
CA ASP A 139 -10.44 6.32 -19.21
C ASP A 139 -10.63 5.37 -18.02
N LEU A 140 -9.70 4.42 -17.80
CA LEU A 140 -9.75 3.51 -16.66
C LEU A 140 -9.66 4.30 -15.36
N LYS A 141 -10.70 4.25 -14.55
CA LYS A 141 -10.78 5.00 -13.29
C LYS A 141 -9.88 4.40 -12.22
N TYR A 142 -9.45 5.22 -11.27
CA TYR A 142 -8.72 4.76 -10.08
C TYR A 142 -9.51 3.70 -9.32
N PHE A 143 -8.84 2.62 -8.90
CA PHE A 143 -9.43 1.40 -8.35
C PHE A 143 -10.44 0.72 -9.29
N HIS A 144 -10.14 0.71 -10.59
CA HIS A 144 -10.82 -0.15 -11.56
C HIS A 144 -9.79 -0.99 -12.31
N HIS A 145 -10.25 -2.10 -12.85
CA HIS A 145 -9.43 -3.01 -13.65
C HIS A 145 -10.18 -3.49 -14.89
N ILE A 146 -9.41 -3.90 -15.87
CA ILE A 146 -9.91 -4.50 -17.11
C ILE A 146 -9.16 -5.78 -17.40
N GLN A 147 -9.84 -6.75 -17.98
CA GLN A 147 -9.21 -7.91 -18.62
C GLN A 147 -9.00 -7.60 -20.09
N THR A 148 -7.79 -7.77 -20.58
CA THR A 148 -7.38 -7.41 -21.94
C THR A 148 -6.20 -8.28 -22.38
N THR A 149 -5.60 -7.91 -23.51
CA THR A 149 -4.32 -8.47 -23.97
C THR A 149 -3.26 -7.39 -24.00
N LEU A 150 -2.04 -7.73 -23.61
CA LEU A 150 -0.88 -6.87 -23.75
C LEU A 150 0.22 -7.68 -24.45
N PHE A 151 0.67 -7.21 -25.62
CA PHE A 151 1.64 -7.91 -26.47
C PHE A 151 1.23 -9.33 -26.88
N GLY A 152 -0.06 -9.61 -26.94
CA GLY A 152 -0.62 -10.94 -27.24
C GLY A 152 -0.84 -11.83 -26.00
N ALA A 153 -0.32 -11.47 -24.83
CA ALA A 153 -0.57 -12.18 -23.59
C ALA A 153 -1.88 -11.73 -22.93
N PRO A 154 -2.72 -12.63 -22.41
CA PRO A 154 -3.86 -12.28 -21.59
C PRO A 154 -3.40 -11.64 -20.27
N VAL A 155 -3.94 -10.48 -19.93
CA VAL A 155 -3.60 -9.74 -18.70
C VAL A 155 -4.84 -9.15 -18.05
N MET A 156 -4.77 -8.94 -16.73
CA MET A 156 -5.65 -7.99 -16.05
C MET A 156 -4.82 -6.75 -15.71
N ILE A 157 -5.28 -5.59 -16.15
CA ILE A 157 -4.63 -4.31 -15.82
C ILE A 157 -5.51 -3.56 -14.84
N SER A 158 -4.96 -3.26 -13.67
CA SER A 158 -5.60 -2.48 -12.63
C SER A 158 -4.98 -1.09 -12.52
N ARG A 159 -5.81 -0.08 -12.36
CA ARG A 159 -5.33 1.26 -12.03
C ARG A 159 -5.19 1.40 -10.51
N THR A 160 -4.19 0.74 -10.01
CA THR A 160 -3.74 0.70 -8.61
C THR A 160 -2.23 0.85 -8.56
N GLY A 161 -1.64 0.97 -7.38
CA GLY A 161 -0.21 1.07 -7.18
C GLY A 161 0.16 1.55 -5.79
N TYR A 162 1.44 1.43 -5.46
CA TYR A 162 1.98 1.69 -4.13
C TYR A 162 3.01 2.84 -4.12
N THR A 163 2.83 3.83 -5.00
CA THR A 163 3.78 4.94 -5.19
C THR A 163 3.17 6.33 -4.96
N GLY A 164 1.85 6.43 -4.96
CA GLY A 164 1.16 7.72 -4.96
C GLY A 164 1.03 8.38 -6.33
N GLU A 165 1.78 7.91 -7.35
CA GLU A 165 1.65 8.38 -8.72
C GLU A 165 0.48 7.70 -9.45
N ARG A 166 0.14 8.23 -10.64
CA ARG A 166 -0.71 7.50 -11.58
C ARG A 166 0.07 6.29 -12.09
N GLY A 167 -0.50 5.11 -11.91
CA GLY A 167 0.14 3.89 -12.32
C GLY A 167 -0.83 2.75 -12.51
N TYR A 168 -0.28 1.61 -12.91
CA TYR A 168 -1.03 0.40 -13.22
C TYR A 168 -0.29 -0.83 -12.72
N GLU A 169 -1.05 -1.78 -12.22
CA GLU A 169 -0.59 -3.13 -11.89
C GLU A 169 -1.06 -4.07 -13.01
N ILE A 170 -0.13 -4.82 -13.58
CA ILE A 170 -0.34 -5.72 -14.71
C ILE A 170 -0.21 -7.15 -14.20
N PHE A 171 -1.36 -7.80 -14.01
CA PHE A 171 -1.41 -9.19 -13.60
C PHE A 171 -1.30 -10.08 -14.83
N VAL A 172 -0.28 -10.92 -14.87
CA VAL A 172 0.08 -11.76 -16.03
C VAL A 172 0.56 -13.12 -15.57
N ARG A 173 0.29 -14.19 -16.34
CA ARG A 173 0.77 -15.54 -16.05
C ARG A 173 2.29 -15.64 -16.13
N GLY A 174 2.88 -16.51 -15.28
CA GLY A 174 4.33 -16.68 -15.18
C GLY A 174 5.01 -17.01 -16.50
N GLN A 175 4.37 -17.77 -17.38
CA GLN A 175 4.87 -18.08 -18.71
C GLN A 175 5.05 -16.85 -19.61
N ASP A 176 4.22 -15.82 -19.44
CA ASP A 176 4.20 -14.61 -20.28
C ASP A 176 4.89 -13.41 -19.59
N ALA A 177 5.06 -13.45 -18.27
CA ALA A 177 5.59 -12.34 -17.48
C ALA A 177 6.97 -11.86 -17.93
N PRO A 178 7.96 -12.72 -18.25
CA PRO A 178 9.26 -12.27 -18.76
C PRO A 178 9.14 -11.50 -20.07
N MET A 179 8.33 -11.97 -21.01
CA MET A 179 8.12 -11.29 -22.30
C MET A 179 7.48 -9.91 -22.11
N VAL A 180 6.46 -9.82 -21.24
CA VAL A 180 5.79 -8.52 -20.95
C VAL A 180 6.77 -7.56 -20.28
N TRP A 181 7.54 -8.02 -19.30
CA TRP A 181 8.58 -7.23 -18.63
C TRP A 181 9.62 -6.70 -19.62
N ASP A 182 10.23 -7.61 -20.41
CA ASP A 182 11.31 -7.26 -21.33
C ASP A 182 10.87 -6.27 -22.39
N ARG A 183 9.63 -6.38 -22.89
CA ARG A 183 9.09 -5.43 -23.85
C ARG A 183 8.86 -4.06 -23.23
N ILE A 184 8.29 -3.99 -22.03
CA ILE A 184 8.08 -2.70 -21.33
C ILE A 184 9.41 -2.03 -21.08
N VAL A 185 10.43 -2.77 -20.59
CA VAL A 185 11.76 -2.23 -20.31
C VAL A 185 12.46 -1.77 -21.59
N THR A 186 12.41 -2.57 -22.64
CA THR A 186 13.12 -2.26 -23.89
C THR A 186 12.50 -1.10 -24.64
N GLU A 187 11.19 -1.15 -24.86
CA GLU A 187 10.47 -0.10 -25.62
C GLU A 187 10.26 1.17 -24.78
N GLY A 188 10.06 1.01 -23.47
CA GLY A 188 9.85 2.12 -22.55
C GLY A 188 11.09 2.96 -22.29
N LYS A 189 12.28 2.42 -22.55
CA LYS A 189 13.57 3.12 -22.37
C LYS A 189 13.62 4.45 -23.09
N GLU A 190 13.07 4.53 -24.31
CA GLU A 190 13.06 5.75 -25.14
C GLU A 190 12.31 6.92 -24.47
N ILE A 191 11.27 6.61 -23.69
CA ILE A 191 10.49 7.62 -22.96
C ILE A 191 10.89 7.72 -21.48
N GLY A 192 11.90 6.95 -21.08
CA GLY A 192 12.50 7.00 -19.74
C GLY A 192 11.82 6.12 -18.71
N ILE A 193 11.15 5.04 -19.13
CA ILE A 193 10.73 3.94 -18.23
C ILE A 193 11.98 3.13 -17.89
N ILE A 194 12.22 2.92 -16.60
CA ILE A 194 13.34 2.12 -16.11
C ILE A 194 12.85 1.01 -15.17
N PRO A 195 13.58 -0.12 -15.10
CA PRO A 195 13.35 -1.10 -14.04
C PRO A 195 13.74 -0.49 -12.69
N CYS A 196 12.88 -0.70 -11.70
CA CYS A 196 13.03 -0.19 -10.35
C CYS A 196 12.97 -1.32 -9.34
N CYS A 197 13.74 -1.19 -8.26
CA CYS A 197 13.82 -2.18 -7.20
C CYS A 197 12.71 -2.00 -6.14
N PHE A 198 12.58 -2.98 -5.24
CA PHE A 198 11.61 -2.91 -4.15
C PHE A 198 11.95 -1.81 -3.14
N SER A 199 13.24 -1.57 -2.87
CA SER A 199 13.66 -0.60 -1.87
C SER A 199 13.25 0.85 -2.19
N VAL A 200 13.11 1.21 -3.48
CA VAL A 200 12.60 2.55 -3.85
C VAL A 200 11.14 2.75 -3.45
N LEU A 201 10.37 1.66 -3.31
CA LEU A 201 8.99 1.75 -2.83
C LEU A 201 8.90 2.34 -1.42
N ASP A 202 9.89 2.09 -0.55
CA ASP A 202 9.89 2.66 0.80
C ASP A 202 9.97 4.19 0.76
N MET A 203 10.74 4.77 -0.16
CA MET A 203 10.76 6.22 -0.34
C MET A 203 9.41 6.74 -0.83
N LEU A 204 8.86 6.13 -1.87
CA LEU A 204 7.63 6.55 -2.54
C LEU A 204 6.40 6.41 -1.62
N ARG A 205 6.29 5.27 -0.92
CA ARG A 205 5.17 4.99 -0.04
C ARG A 205 5.18 5.89 1.21
N VAL A 206 6.38 6.21 1.76
CA VAL A 206 6.53 7.15 2.89
C VAL A 206 6.06 8.54 2.48
N GLU A 207 6.53 9.06 1.34
CA GLU A 207 6.08 10.36 0.82
C GLU A 207 4.56 10.44 0.64
N SER A 208 3.95 9.34 0.19
CA SER A 208 2.52 9.26 -0.16
C SER A 208 1.64 8.71 0.96
N TYR A 209 2.21 8.38 2.09
CA TYR A 209 1.57 7.68 3.22
C TYR A 209 0.73 6.49 2.76
N LEU A 210 1.42 5.43 2.39
CA LEU A 210 0.84 4.12 2.14
C LEU A 210 1.40 3.16 3.19
N LEU A 211 0.53 2.61 4.01
CA LEU A 211 0.90 1.76 5.14
C LEU A 211 1.66 0.52 4.66
N PHE A 212 2.69 0.12 5.39
CA PHE A 212 3.42 -1.13 5.18
C PHE A 212 3.30 -2.05 6.39
N TYR A 213 2.48 -3.09 6.25
CA TYR A 213 2.36 -4.15 7.25
C TYR A 213 3.60 -5.06 7.19
N PRO A 214 4.26 -5.44 8.31
CA PRO A 214 3.93 -5.05 9.68
C PRO A 214 4.74 -3.85 10.24
N TYR A 215 5.50 -3.12 9.39
CA TYR A 215 6.47 -2.11 9.86
C TYR A 215 5.81 -0.92 10.56
N ASP A 216 4.69 -0.45 10.04
CA ASP A 216 3.98 0.70 10.59
C ASP A 216 3.11 0.34 11.81
N ASN A 217 3.05 -0.92 12.21
CA ASN A 217 2.26 -1.35 13.35
C ASN A 217 3.11 -1.68 14.59
N SER A 218 2.45 -1.89 15.72
CA SER A 218 3.09 -2.17 17.01
C SER A 218 3.87 -3.48 17.10
N GLN A 219 3.76 -4.36 16.11
CA GLN A 219 4.44 -5.66 16.14
C GLN A 219 5.94 -5.52 15.90
N MET A 220 6.35 -4.62 15.00
CA MET A 220 7.78 -4.44 14.68
C MET A 220 8.44 -3.39 15.58
N TYR A 221 7.79 -2.28 15.82
CA TYR A 221 8.37 -1.15 16.57
C TYR A 221 7.43 -0.72 17.70
N PRO A 222 7.27 -1.55 18.74
CA PRO A 222 6.56 -1.12 19.95
C PRO A 222 7.38 -0.03 20.66
N PHE A 223 6.72 0.93 21.29
CA PHE A 223 7.37 1.84 22.22
C PHE A 223 6.53 2.01 23.48
N ALA A 224 7.20 2.34 24.60
CA ALA A 224 6.60 2.37 25.93
C ALA A 224 5.94 1.03 26.29
N ASP A 225 5.22 0.98 27.39
CA ASP A 225 4.53 -0.21 27.90
C ASP A 225 3.19 -0.47 27.18
N GLN A 226 3.10 -0.12 25.91
CA GLN A 226 1.85 -0.29 25.15
C GLN A 226 1.68 -1.76 24.73
N PRO A 227 0.55 -2.39 25.04
CA PRO A 227 0.28 -3.74 24.60
C PRO A 227 0.18 -3.76 23.06
N PRO A 228 0.59 -4.88 22.41
CA PRO A 228 0.52 -5.01 20.96
C PRO A 228 -0.93 -5.04 20.45
N GLY A 229 -1.10 -4.57 19.24
CA GLY A 229 -2.38 -4.46 18.55
C GLY A 229 -2.71 -2.99 18.28
N ASP A 230 -3.08 -2.72 17.03
CA ASP A 230 -3.35 -1.38 16.55
C ASP A 230 -4.78 -1.29 16.04
N SER A 231 -5.49 -0.24 16.43
CA SER A 231 -6.81 0.07 15.89
C SER A 231 -6.67 0.83 14.57
N LEU A 232 -7.69 0.81 13.73
CA LEU A 232 -7.71 1.62 12.50
C LEU A 232 -7.67 3.13 12.81
N TRP A 233 -8.16 3.54 13.98
CA TRP A 233 -8.11 4.93 14.45
C TRP A 233 -6.68 5.39 14.72
N GLU A 234 -5.85 4.51 15.24
CA GLU A 234 -4.42 4.74 15.49
C GLU A 234 -3.61 4.78 14.19
N LEU A 235 -3.95 3.90 13.24
CA LEU A 235 -3.25 3.78 11.95
C LEU A 235 -3.75 4.79 10.90
N GLY A 236 -4.83 5.55 11.18
CA GLY A 236 -5.44 6.43 10.18
C GLY A 236 -6.09 5.68 9.02
N LEU A 237 -6.51 4.43 9.25
CA LEU A 237 -7.16 3.55 8.27
C LEU A 237 -8.67 3.41 8.48
N ASP A 238 -9.26 4.17 9.39
CA ASP A 238 -10.70 4.17 9.66
C ASP A 238 -11.54 4.53 8.42
N PHE A 239 -10.98 5.28 7.47
CA PHE A 239 -11.61 5.56 6.18
C PHE A 239 -11.89 4.28 5.36
N THR A 240 -11.25 3.13 5.68
CA THR A 240 -11.51 1.85 5.02
C THR A 240 -12.85 1.24 5.43
N VAL A 241 -13.42 1.64 6.56
CA VAL A 241 -14.75 1.19 6.97
C VAL A 241 -15.80 1.89 6.13
N SER A 242 -16.60 1.12 5.40
CA SER A 242 -17.69 1.70 4.61
C SER A 242 -18.74 2.34 5.50
N PRO A 243 -19.26 3.54 5.16
CA PRO A 243 -20.27 4.21 5.96
C PRO A 243 -21.48 3.31 6.25
N GLY A 244 -21.82 3.18 7.54
CA GLY A 244 -22.94 2.38 8.01
C GLY A 244 -22.71 0.86 8.06
N LYS A 245 -21.51 0.38 7.71
CA LYS A 245 -21.19 -1.05 7.77
C LYS A 245 -20.90 -1.48 9.22
N THR A 246 -21.60 -2.50 9.70
CA THR A 246 -21.48 -3.04 11.07
C THR A 246 -21.27 -4.55 11.13
N GLY A 247 -21.49 -5.28 10.04
CA GLY A 247 -21.48 -6.74 10.00
C GLY A 247 -20.13 -7.38 9.67
N PHE A 248 -19.00 -6.70 9.87
CA PHE A 248 -17.68 -7.26 9.63
C PHE A 248 -17.01 -7.73 10.93
N ARG A 249 -16.02 -8.61 10.80
CA ARG A 249 -15.26 -9.14 11.93
C ARG A 249 -14.64 -8.02 12.76
N GLY A 250 -14.89 -8.02 14.07
CA GLY A 250 -14.36 -7.02 15.00
C GLY A 250 -15.04 -5.65 14.97
N ALA A 251 -16.16 -5.50 14.25
CA ALA A 251 -16.84 -4.20 14.08
C ALA A 251 -17.27 -3.54 15.38
N GLU A 252 -17.82 -4.30 16.34
CA GLU A 252 -18.26 -3.76 17.63
C GLU A 252 -17.07 -3.23 18.43
N GLU A 253 -15.99 -4.00 18.50
CA GLU A 253 -14.80 -3.59 19.23
C GLU A 253 -14.09 -2.40 18.52
N HIS A 254 -14.03 -2.41 17.18
CA HIS A 254 -13.56 -1.27 16.41
C HIS A 254 -14.32 0.02 16.79
N ALA A 255 -15.65 -0.05 16.90
CA ALA A 255 -16.46 1.09 17.32
C ALA A 255 -16.16 1.53 18.76
N ARG A 256 -15.90 0.57 19.67
CA ARG A 256 -15.55 0.86 21.08
C ARG A 256 -14.15 1.47 21.25
N LEU A 257 -13.24 1.24 20.31
CA LEU A 257 -11.87 1.76 20.32
C LEU A 257 -11.79 3.21 19.86
N LYS A 258 -12.84 3.75 19.25
CA LYS A 258 -12.89 5.16 18.83
C LYS A 258 -12.72 6.12 20.00
N GLY A 259 -11.78 7.06 19.88
CA GLY A 259 -11.47 8.03 20.93
C GLY A 259 -10.64 7.46 22.09
N LYS A 260 -10.10 6.25 21.92
CA LYS A 260 -9.20 5.59 22.89
C LYS A 260 -7.83 5.32 22.30
N GLU A 261 -7.47 6.08 21.26
CA GLU A 261 -6.19 5.96 20.60
C GLU A 261 -5.06 6.25 21.62
N ARG A 262 -4.07 5.37 21.68
CA ARG A 262 -2.89 5.49 22.54
C ARG A 262 -1.78 6.27 21.85
N PHE A 263 -1.74 6.16 20.54
CA PHE A 263 -0.79 6.83 19.64
C PHE A 263 -1.49 7.09 18.31
N LYS A 264 -0.81 7.81 17.43
CA LYS A 264 -1.19 7.92 16.01
C LYS A 264 0.03 7.75 15.14
N ILE A 265 -0.19 7.14 13.98
CA ILE A 265 0.77 7.22 12.89
C ILE A 265 0.75 8.67 12.37
N PHE A 266 1.92 9.28 12.33
CA PHE A 266 2.06 10.67 11.93
C PHE A 266 3.37 10.89 11.17
N GLY A 267 3.44 11.93 10.36
CA GLY A 267 4.66 12.31 9.65
C GLY A 267 5.61 13.12 10.52
N MET A 268 6.87 13.11 10.15
CA MET A 268 7.91 13.96 10.72
C MET A 268 8.79 14.52 9.61
N LEU A 269 9.13 15.81 9.69
CA LEU A 269 10.22 16.41 8.93
C LEU A 269 11.41 16.56 9.87
N ILE A 270 12.54 15.97 9.48
CA ILE A 270 13.75 15.89 10.30
C ILE A 270 14.80 16.84 9.72
N ASP A 271 15.45 17.62 10.57
CA ASP A 271 16.50 18.55 10.18
C ASP A 271 17.84 17.80 10.04
N ALA A 272 17.98 17.06 8.93
CA ALA A 272 19.13 16.24 8.63
C ALA A 272 19.36 16.09 7.12
N GLU A 273 20.60 15.86 6.72
CA GLU A 273 21.01 15.62 5.33
C GLU A 273 20.90 14.14 4.90
N GLY A 274 20.32 13.29 5.72
CA GLY A 274 20.14 11.86 5.48
C GLY A 274 18.88 11.35 6.15
N ALA A 275 18.49 10.10 5.88
CA ALA A 275 17.39 9.43 6.57
C ALA A 275 17.79 9.07 8.00
N ALA A 276 16.82 9.06 8.90
CA ALA A 276 16.94 8.40 10.19
C ALA A 276 16.96 6.87 10.02
N ASP A 277 17.16 6.13 11.11
CA ASP A 277 17.10 4.67 11.10
C ASP A 277 15.72 4.16 11.55
N LEU A 278 15.37 2.98 11.09
CA LEU A 278 14.19 2.24 11.58
C LEU A 278 14.32 2.01 13.08
N GLY A 279 13.29 2.37 13.85
CA GLY A 279 13.27 2.19 15.29
C GLY A 279 13.94 3.32 16.08
N ASP A 280 14.43 4.38 15.43
CA ASP A 280 14.94 5.55 16.13
C ASP A 280 13.87 6.14 17.04
N GLU A 281 14.29 6.54 18.25
CA GLU A 281 13.41 7.05 19.27
C GLU A 281 13.06 8.52 19.03
N VAL A 282 11.82 8.87 19.31
CA VAL A 282 11.32 10.25 19.20
C VAL A 282 11.02 10.81 20.58
N PHE A 283 11.58 11.98 20.87
CA PHE A 283 11.44 12.68 22.16
C PHE A 283 10.72 14.02 22.00
N ALA A 284 9.96 14.37 23.03
CA ALA A 284 9.54 15.74 23.29
C ALA A 284 10.07 16.08 24.68
N ASP A 285 10.91 17.12 24.77
CA ASP A 285 11.73 17.41 25.93
C ASP A 285 12.58 16.16 26.28
N ASP A 286 12.52 15.66 27.50
CA ASP A 286 13.27 14.46 27.90
C ASP A 286 12.42 13.18 27.95
N ARG A 287 11.17 13.22 27.48
CA ARG A 287 10.27 12.07 27.44
C ARG A 287 10.23 11.47 26.05
N GLN A 288 10.42 10.15 25.95
CA GLN A 288 10.13 9.43 24.71
C GLN A 288 8.63 9.50 24.43
N VAL A 289 8.29 9.94 23.23
CA VAL A 289 6.90 10.15 22.77
C VAL A 289 6.60 9.40 21.48
N GLY A 290 7.54 8.62 20.99
CA GLY A 290 7.32 7.85 19.77
C GLY A 290 8.53 7.07 19.31
N VAL A 291 8.34 6.42 18.15
CA VAL A 291 9.36 5.65 17.44
C VAL A 291 9.17 5.81 15.93
N ILE A 292 10.26 5.90 15.20
CA ILE A 292 10.24 5.93 13.74
C ILE A 292 9.99 4.54 13.20
N THR A 293 8.93 4.40 12.39
CA THR A 293 8.58 3.14 11.73
C THR A 293 9.09 3.06 10.31
N CYS A 294 9.17 4.19 9.61
CA CYS A 294 9.65 4.25 8.23
C CYS A 294 10.32 5.59 7.92
N PRO A 295 11.66 5.62 7.94
CA PRO A 295 12.43 6.79 7.54
C PRO A 295 12.61 6.86 6.03
N CYS A 296 12.79 8.07 5.50
CA CYS A 296 13.08 8.34 4.10
C CYS A 296 13.89 9.64 3.95
N TYR A 297 14.82 9.64 3.01
CA TYR A 297 15.42 10.88 2.50
C TYR A 297 14.99 11.05 1.05
N SER A 298 14.11 12.02 0.79
CA SER A 298 13.60 12.27 -0.56
C SER A 298 14.69 12.83 -1.48
N ALA A 299 15.04 12.07 -2.50
CA ALA A 299 16.00 12.50 -3.51
C ALA A 299 15.52 13.73 -4.29
N LEU A 300 14.21 13.89 -4.44
CA LEU A 300 13.60 14.98 -5.19
C LEU A 300 13.53 16.28 -4.37
N THR A 301 13.00 16.19 -3.14
CA THR A 301 12.79 17.38 -2.29
C THR A 301 13.99 17.71 -1.41
N LYS A 302 14.99 16.82 -1.32
CA LYS A 302 16.16 16.92 -0.44
C LYS A 302 15.77 17.11 1.03
N LYS A 303 14.73 16.41 1.46
CA LYS A 303 14.23 16.45 2.85
C LYS A 303 14.32 15.09 3.50
N SER A 304 14.77 15.08 4.73
CA SER A 304 14.65 13.94 5.63
C SER A 304 13.24 13.93 6.22
N MET A 305 12.55 12.82 6.07
CA MET A 305 11.19 12.63 6.56
C MET A 305 10.99 11.22 7.10
N ALA A 306 10.01 11.04 7.95
CA ALA A 306 9.69 9.74 8.50
C ALA A 306 8.19 9.60 8.77
N ILE A 307 7.71 8.38 8.69
CA ILE A 307 6.48 7.95 9.36
C ILE A 307 6.88 7.50 10.77
N ALA A 308 6.15 7.93 11.77
CA ALA A 308 6.42 7.59 13.16
C ALA A 308 5.11 7.23 13.89
N ARG A 309 5.23 6.43 14.92
CA ARG A 309 4.18 6.21 15.92
C ARG A 309 4.41 7.23 17.03
N LEU A 310 3.51 8.18 17.19
CA LEU A 310 3.61 9.25 18.18
C LEU A 310 2.49 9.15 19.20
N ASP A 311 2.78 9.48 20.45
CA ASP A 311 1.74 9.73 21.44
C ASP A 311 0.67 10.68 20.85
N VAL A 312 -0.58 10.43 21.16
CA VAL A 312 -1.73 11.18 20.58
C VAL A 312 -1.60 12.70 20.78
N ASP A 313 -1.14 13.15 21.96
CA ASP A 313 -0.97 14.57 22.29
C ASP A 313 0.21 15.22 21.53
N LYS A 314 1.11 14.43 20.95
CA LYS A 314 2.25 14.90 20.15
C LYS A 314 2.03 14.75 18.64
N ALA A 315 1.08 13.95 18.22
CA ALA A 315 0.69 13.77 16.81
C ALA A 315 -0.13 14.96 16.30
N VAL A 316 0.44 16.16 16.40
CA VAL A 316 -0.18 17.44 16.03
C VAL A 316 0.79 18.21 15.13
N GLN A 317 0.28 18.73 14.01
CA GLN A 317 1.08 19.52 13.06
C GLN A 317 1.88 20.62 13.76
N GLY A 318 3.19 20.64 13.51
CA GLY A 318 4.10 21.66 14.03
C GLY A 318 4.66 21.39 15.43
N THR A 319 4.29 20.28 16.08
CA THR A 319 4.90 19.87 17.36
C THR A 319 6.41 19.71 17.18
N LYS A 320 7.19 20.35 18.06
CA LYS A 320 8.65 20.22 18.06
C LYS A 320 9.03 18.92 18.74
N LEU A 321 9.90 18.17 18.06
CA LEU A 321 10.37 16.84 18.44
C LEU A 321 11.88 16.77 18.27
N GLU A 322 12.49 15.71 18.84
CA GLU A 322 13.88 15.36 18.65
C GLU A 322 13.97 13.87 18.31
N VAL A 323 14.71 13.52 17.28
CA VAL A 323 15.08 12.14 16.95
C VAL A 323 16.38 11.80 17.66
N ARG A 324 16.42 10.69 18.38
CA ARG A 324 17.59 10.16 19.07
C ARG A 324 17.84 8.73 18.60
N GLY A 325 18.70 8.60 17.60
CA GLY A 325 19.14 7.32 17.04
C GLY A 325 20.62 7.06 17.28
N LYS A 326 21.11 5.96 16.76
CA LYS A 326 22.53 5.59 16.86
C LYS A 326 23.38 6.43 15.89
N SER A 327 22.87 6.66 14.70
CA SER A 327 23.56 7.39 13.63
C SER A 327 23.14 8.84 13.53
N LEU A 328 22.01 9.22 14.12
CA LEU A 328 21.41 10.55 13.99
C LEU A 328 20.88 11.06 15.32
N LYS A 329 21.22 12.32 15.63
CA LYS A 329 20.54 13.12 16.65
C LYS A 329 20.17 14.45 16.00
N ALA A 330 18.86 14.71 15.83
CA ALA A 330 18.39 15.87 15.09
C ALA A 330 17.06 16.40 15.62
N SER A 331 16.83 17.71 15.43
CA SER A 331 15.52 18.31 15.62
C SER A 331 14.55 17.84 14.54
N ALA A 332 13.28 17.77 14.89
CA ALA A 332 12.22 17.39 13.97
C ALA A 332 10.92 18.15 14.27
N ILE A 333 10.03 18.14 13.30
CA ILE A 333 8.69 18.74 13.43
C ILE A 333 7.66 17.71 12.96
N ALA A 334 6.64 17.48 13.79
CA ALA A 334 5.50 16.65 13.42
C ALA A 334 4.76 17.26 12.23
N HIS A 335 4.44 16.44 11.24
CA HIS A 335 3.84 16.85 9.97
C HIS A 335 2.67 15.95 9.59
N THR A 336 1.58 16.54 9.10
CA THR A 336 0.45 15.76 8.58
C THR A 336 0.84 14.96 7.35
N LEU A 337 0.26 13.77 7.22
CA LEU A 337 0.46 12.90 6.08
C LEU A 337 -0.67 13.05 5.04
N PRO A 338 -0.40 12.82 3.76
CA PRO A 338 0.90 12.51 3.14
C PRO A 338 1.79 13.74 2.96
N PHE A 339 3.09 13.52 2.77
CA PHE A 339 4.06 14.58 2.45
C PHE A 339 3.94 15.06 1.00
N ASP A 340 3.69 14.12 0.08
CA ASP A 340 3.48 14.38 -1.35
C ASP A 340 2.00 14.23 -1.72
N ASP A 341 1.51 15.09 -2.61
CA ASP A 341 0.14 15.06 -3.15
C ASP A 341 -0.97 14.88 -2.08
N PRO A 342 -1.08 15.78 -1.08
CA PRO A 342 -2.05 15.64 0.02
C PRO A 342 -3.50 15.58 -0.47
N GLU A 343 -3.79 16.13 -1.64
CA GLU A 343 -5.11 16.10 -2.27
C GLU A 343 -5.33 14.86 -3.15
N LYS A 344 -4.33 13.98 -3.27
CA LYS A 344 -4.36 12.73 -4.05
C LYS A 344 -4.68 12.95 -5.54
N LYS A 345 -4.33 14.11 -6.09
CA LYS A 345 -4.62 14.50 -7.47
C LYS A 345 -3.85 13.68 -8.51
N LYS A 346 -2.59 13.34 -8.22
CA LYS A 346 -1.75 12.56 -9.14
C LYS A 346 -2.34 11.19 -9.41
N ARG A 347 -2.61 10.40 -8.35
CA ARG A 347 -3.12 9.03 -8.48
C ARG A 347 -4.56 8.97 -9.00
N THR A 348 -5.37 10.01 -8.79
CA THR A 348 -6.78 10.05 -9.21
C THR A 348 -7.03 10.76 -10.52
N ALA A 349 -6.03 11.40 -11.12
CA ALA A 349 -6.16 12.16 -12.38
C ALA A 349 -6.83 11.34 -13.48
N ILE A 350 -7.69 11.96 -14.29
CA ILE A 350 -8.36 11.39 -15.45
C ILE A 350 -7.77 12.09 -16.69
N GLY A 351 -7.58 11.35 -17.79
CA GLY A 351 -7.07 11.90 -19.07
C GLY A 351 -5.67 11.48 -19.41
#